data_54f2687891dfc7ff84034e8e9ab89850
#
_entry.id   54f2687891dfc7ff84034e8e9ab89850
#
_cell.length_a   1.000
_cell.length_b   1.000
_cell.length_c   1.000
_cell.angle_alpha   90.00
_cell.angle_beta   90.00
_cell.angle_gamma   90.00
#
_symmetry.space_group_name_H-M   'P 1'
#
loop_
_entity.id
_entity.type
_entity.pdbx_description
1 polymer ?
#
loop_
_entity_poly.entity_id
_entity_poly.type
_entity_poly.pdbx_seq_one_letter_code
_entity_poly.pdbx_strand_id
1 'polypeptide(L)'
;MAKTRSKNYKKQLGQIPGSVIYTGKKDSQKLFIEAFDYNKEFCNEIELNSIEEAFSFGLDNTITWINVNGLNHVKEIEALGANYKLHPLVMEDVVNISQRPKIDEYEDYIFIVLKMLYYDSSSTIVSEQVSFVLGSN
;
A
#
# COMPACT_ATOMS: atom_id res chain seq x y z
N MET A 1 11.89 24.77 -10.38
CA MET A 1 10.98 23.82 -9.67
C MET A 1 11.74 22.64 -9.06
N ALA A 2 12.57 22.85 -8.04
CA ALA A 2 13.41 21.78 -7.46
C ALA A 2 13.39 21.73 -5.91
N LYS A 3 12.31 22.22 -5.26
CA LYS A 3 12.28 22.36 -3.79
C LYS A 3 11.51 21.27 -3.02
N THR A 4 10.77 20.37 -3.68
CA THR A 4 9.89 19.40 -2.98
C THR A 4 10.63 18.13 -2.53
N ARG A 5 11.68 17.72 -3.22
CA ARG A 5 12.46 16.50 -2.91
C ARG A 5 13.19 16.55 -1.56
N SER A 6 13.57 17.75 -1.09
CA SER A 6 14.40 17.91 0.13
C SER A 6 13.62 17.74 1.45
N LYS A 7 12.29 17.92 1.46
CA LYS A 7 11.50 17.85 2.71
C LYS A 7 11.16 16.42 3.15
N ASN A 8 10.91 15.51 2.19
CA ASN A 8 10.52 14.14 2.51
C ASN A 8 11.71 13.31 2.99
N TYR A 9 12.89 13.52 2.42
CA TYR A 9 14.13 12.86 2.85
C TYR A 9 14.48 13.18 4.33
N LYS A 10 14.18 14.39 4.80
CA LYS A 10 14.43 14.79 6.19
C LYS A 10 13.58 14.08 7.24
N LYS A 11 12.40 13.54 6.85
CA LYS A 11 11.53 12.82 7.79
C LYS A 11 12.06 11.44 8.18
N GLN A 12 12.91 10.84 7.36
CA GLN A 12 13.46 9.49 7.59
C GLN A 12 14.88 9.51 8.18
N LEU A 13 15.54 10.67 8.19
CA LEU A 13 16.90 10.79 8.76
C LEU A 13 16.89 10.51 10.27
N GLY A 14 17.64 9.49 10.69
CA GLY A 14 17.80 9.13 12.10
C GLY A 14 16.70 8.19 12.65
N GLN A 15 15.81 7.67 11.79
CA GLN A 15 14.84 6.65 12.20
C GLN A 15 15.46 5.25 12.19
N ILE A 16 14.91 4.39 13.02
CA ILE A 16 15.28 2.97 13.04
C ILE A 16 14.76 2.33 11.74
N PRO A 17 15.55 1.51 11.02
CA PRO A 17 15.07 0.78 9.85
C PRO A 17 13.80 -0.03 10.15
N GLY A 18 12.81 0.00 9.26
CA GLY A 18 11.49 -0.61 9.46
C GLY A 18 10.48 0.30 10.18
N SER A 19 10.82 1.57 10.46
CA SER A 19 9.87 2.53 11.02
C SER A 19 8.84 2.93 9.97
N VAL A 20 7.55 2.66 10.24
CA VAL A 20 6.45 2.97 9.32
C VAL A 20 6.03 4.42 9.48
N ILE A 21 6.57 5.31 8.63
CA ILE A 21 6.33 6.76 8.69
C ILE A 21 5.86 7.26 7.33
N TYR A 22 4.62 7.72 7.26
CA TYR A 22 4.08 8.30 6.04
C TYR A 22 4.84 9.57 5.64
N THR A 23 5.39 9.55 4.42
CA THR A 23 6.22 10.66 3.89
C THR A 23 5.44 11.68 3.06
N GLY A 24 4.17 11.40 2.76
CA GLY A 24 3.31 12.27 1.98
C GLY A 24 2.84 13.52 2.72
N LYS A 25 1.97 14.27 2.06
CA LYS A 25 1.25 15.37 2.69
C LYS A 25 0.23 14.75 3.66
N LYS A 26 0.06 15.38 4.84
CA LYS A 26 -0.97 14.99 5.82
C LYS A 26 -2.37 15.49 5.39
N ASP A 27 -2.71 15.34 4.12
CA ASP A 27 -4.08 15.60 3.70
C ASP A 27 -4.93 14.43 4.18
N SER A 28 -6.10 14.73 4.69
CA SER A 28 -7.07 13.80 5.27
C SER A 28 -7.74 12.96 4.17
N GLN A 29 -6.96 12.13 3.47
CA GLN A 29 -7.56 11.09 2.66
C GLN A 29 -8.29 10.14 3.60
N LYS A 30 -9.55 9.86 3.31
CA LYS A 30 -10.29 8.82 4.00
C LYS A 30 -9.64 7.49 3.72
N LEU A 31 -9.59 6.65 4.73
CA LEU A 31 -9.28 5.24 4.51
C LEU A 31 -10.42 4.64 3.69
N PHE A 32 -10.06 3.98 2.60
CA PHE A 32 -11.00 3.24 1.76
C PHE A 32 -10.39 1.86 1.50
N ILE A 33 -11.16 0.82 1.80
CA ILE A 33 -10.72 -0.57 1.71
C ILE A 33 -11.75 -1.34 0.91
N GLU A 34 -11.29 -2.06 -0.10
CA GLU A 34 -12.09 -2.98 -0.90
C GLU A 34 -11.44 -4.35 -0.89
N ALA A 35 -12.26 -5.38 -0.91
CA ALA A 35 -11.84 -6.74 -1.18
C ALA A 35 -12.53 -7.26 -2.44
N PHE A 36 -11.75 -7.86 -3.34
CA PHE A 36 -12.24 -8.64 -4.46
C PHE A 36 -11.92 -10.11 -4.16
N ASP A 37 -12.95 -10.91 -3.97
CA ASP A 37 -12.80 -12.33 -3.75
C ASP A 37 -13.39 -13.10 -4.92
N TYR A 38 -12.57 -13.85 -5.65
CA TYR A 38 -12.97 -14.40 -6.94
C TYR A 38 -12.35 -15.75 -7.25
N ASN A 39 -13.02 -16.46 -8.12
CA ASN A 39 -12.54 -17.67 -8.79
C ASN A 39 -13.06 -17.69 -10.23
N LYS A 40 -13.09 -18.88 -10.87
CA LYS A 40 -13.58 -19.03 -12.26
C LYS A 40 -15.10 -18.84 -12.41
N GLU A 41 -15.86 -18.93 -11.32
CA GLU A 41 -17.32 -18.97 -11.31
C GLU A 41 -17.95 -17.66 -10.83
N PHE A 42 -17.28 -16.93 -9.94
CA PHE A 42 -17.79 -15.69 -9.37
C PHE A 42 -16.68 -14.67 -9.09
N CYS A 43 -17.10 -13.42 -8.93
CA CYS A 43 -16.29 -12.32 -8.42
C CYS A 43 -17.18 -11.47 -7.50
N ASN A 44 -16.80 -11.41 -6.23
CA ASN A 44 -17.44 -10.57 -5.22
C ASN A 44 -16.57 -9.34 -4.97
N GLU A 45 -17.17 -8.16 -5.05
CA GLU A 45 -16.56 -6.87 -4.70
C GLU A 45 -17.23 -6.38 -3.43
N ILE A 46 -16.45 -6.10 -2.40
CA ILE A 46 -16.94 -5.79 -1.06
C ILE A 46 -16.18 -4.58 -0.51
N GLU A 47 -16.88 -3.49 -0.20
CA GLU A 47 -16.33 -2.38 0.55
C GLU A 47 -16.27 -2.75 2.04
N LEU A 48 -15.10 -2.60 2.67
CA LEU A 48 -14.85 -2.96 4.05
C LEU A 48 -14.87 -1.71 4.94
N ASN A 49 -15.49 -1.84 6.12
CA ASN A 49 -15.59 -0.74 7.07
C ASN A 49 -14.34 -0.58 7.96
N SER A 50 -13.54 -1.64 8.07
CA SER A 50 -12.29 -1.64 8.83
C SER A 50 -11.25 -2.57 8.21
N ILE A 51 -9.99 -2.39 8.61
CA ILE A 51 -8.90 -3.23 8.11
C ILE A 51 -8.99 -4.66 8.65
N GLU A 52 -9.58 -4.85 9.83
CA GLU A 52 -9.76 -6.15 10.48
C GLU A 52 -10.72 -7.05 9.69
N GLU A 53 -11.70 -6.47 8.98
CA GLU A 53 -12.59 -7.23 8.09
C GLU A 53 -11.79 -7.90 6.96
N ALA A 54 -10.69 -7.30 6.50
CA ALA A 54 -9.83 -7.87 5.48
C ALA A 54 -9.13 -9.17 5.93
N PHE A 55 -8.98 -9.40 7.23
CA PHE A 55 -8.29 -10.58 7.77
C PHE A 55 -9.07 -11.88 7.62
N SER A 56 -10.35 -11.80 7.30
CA SER A 56 -11.22 -12.95 7.08
C SER A 56 -11.14 -13.54 5.67
N PHE A 57 -10.47 -12.87 4.74
CA PHE A 57 -10.31 -13.31 3.36
C PHE A 57 -9.08 -14.19 3.17
N GLY A 58 -9.03 -14.89 2.04
CA GLY A 58 -7.89 -15.74 1.67
C GLY A 58 -7.86 -17.10 2.36
N LEU A 59 -8.99 -17.54 2.95
CA LEU A 59 -9.09 -18.83 3.67
C LEU A 59 -9.62 -19.99 2.79
N ASP A 60 -10.18 -19.69 1.63
CA ASP A 60 -10.85 -20.65 0.75
C ASP A 60 -10.12 -20.83 -0.59
N ASN A 61 -10.69 -21.61 -1.50
CA ASN A 61 -10.20 -21.84 -2.86
C ASN A 61 -10.47 -20.65 -3.81
N THR A 62 -10.27 -19.44 -3.32
CA THR A 62 -10.44 -18.19 -4.05
C THR A 62 -9.15 -17.40 -4.11
N ILE A 63 -9.07 -16.47 -5.03
CA ILE A 63 -8.04 -15.43 -5.06
C ILE A 63 -8.65 -14.20 -4.44
N THR A 64 -7.97 -13.63 -3.45
CA THR A 64 -8.40 -12.39 -2.81
C THR A 64 -7.45 -11.25 -3.15
N TRP A 65 -8.00 -10.15 -3.62
CA TRP A 65 -7.31 -8.89 -3.78
C TRP A 65 -7.85 -7.88 -2.77
N ILE A 66 -7.01 -7.39 -1.89
CA ILE A 66 -7.34 -6.33 -0.93
C ILE A 66 -6.73 -5.03 -1.42
N ASN A 67 -7.60 -4.06 -1.76
CA ASN A 67 -7.20 -2.72 -2.18
C ASN A 67 -7.35 -1.76 -1.01
N VAL A 68 -6.27 -1.03 -0.68
CA VAL A 68 -6.25 -0.07 0.43
C VAL A 68 -5.80 1.29 -0.08
N ASN A 69 -6.68 2.27 0.00
CA ASN A 69 -6.38 3.67 -0.27
C ASN A 69 -6.29 4.45 1.04
N GLY A 70 -5.33 5.35 1.15
CA GLY A 70 -5.13 6.16 2.36
C GLY A 70 -3.91 5.75 3.17
N LEU A 71 -2.73 5.73 2.53
CA LEU A 71 -1.44 5.36 3.18
C LEU A 71 -1.05 6.25 4.37
N ASN A 72 -1.76 7.36 4.62
CA ASN A 72 -1.62 8.19 5.81
C ASN A 72 -2.21 7.53 7.08
N HIS A 73 -3.03 6.48 6.93
CA HIS A 73 -3.57 5.65 8.01
C HIS A 73 -2.56 4.57 8.40
N VAL A 74 -1.45 5.00 8.97
CA VAL A 74 -0.27 4.15 9.24
C VAL A 74 -0.59 2.95 10.13
N LYS A 75 -1.46 3.12 11.15
CA LYS A 75 -1.82 2.03 12.08
C LYS A 75 -2.56 0.90 11.40
N GLU A 76 -3.46 1.24 10.50
CA GLU A 76 -4.25 0.30 9.71
C GLU A 76 -3.35 -0.45 8.73
N ILE A 77 -2.40 0.26 8.11
CA ILE A 77 -1.39 -0.36 7.23
C ILE A 77 -0.46 -1.29 8.03
N GLU A 78 -0.01 -0.89 9.22
CA GLU A 78 0.78 -1.75 10.11
C GLU A 78 0.01 -3.00 10.53
N ALA A 79 -1.29 -2.87 10.88
CA ALA A 79 -2.13 -4.01 11.24
C ALA A 79 -2.28 -5.01 10.08
N LEU A 80 -2.49 -4.50 8.86
CA LEU A 80 -2.52 -5.33 7.65
C LEU A 80 -1.19 -6.07 7.44
N GLY A 81 -0.08 -5.33 7.53
CA GLY A 81 1.26 -5.91 7.39
C GLY A 81 1.56 -6.99 8.43
N ALA A 82 1.15 -6.78 9.67
CA ALA A 82 1.30 -7.76 10.74
C ALA A 82 0.48 -9.03 10.49
N ASN A 83 -0.78 -8.89 10.03
CA ASN A 83 -1.66 -10.02 9.70
C ASN A 83 -1.06 -10.90 8.60
N TYR A 84 -0.54 -10.29 7.54
CA TYR A 84 0.08 -10.99 6.41
C TYR A 84 1.58 -11.26 6.59
N LYS A 85 2.13 -11.02 7.80
CA LYS A 85 3.54 -11.27 8.17
C LYS A 85 4.54 -10.60 7.22
N LEU A 86 4.21 -9.39 6.75
CA LEU A 86 5.08 -8.64 5.87
C LEU A 86 6.31 -8.11 6.62
N HIS A 87 7.45 -8.11 5.94
CA HIS A 87 8.69 -7.63 6.53
C HIS A 87 8.59 -6.14 6.87
N PRO A 88 9.13 -5.66 8.02
CA PRO A 88 9.04 -4.25 8.42
C PRO A 88 9.57 -3.26 7.36
N LEU A 89 10.61 -3.60 6.60
CA LEU A 89 11.11 -2.76 5.52
C LEU A 89 10.11 -2.62 4.35
N VAL A 90 9.27 -3.64 4.09
CA VAL A 90 8.18 -3.54 3.11
C VAL A 90 7.17 -2.50 3.59
N MET A 91 6.80 -2.53 4.87
CA MET A 91 5.83 -1.59 5.44
C MET A 91 6.36 -0.16 5.43
N GLU A 92 7.66 0.04 5.72
CA GLU A 92 8.34 1.33 5.56
C GLU A 92 8.22 1.84 4.12
N ASP A 93 8.47 0.98 3.14
CA ASP A 93 8.45 1.34 1.72
C ASP A 93 7.03 1.61 1.19
N VAL A 94 6.02 0.88 1.66
CA VAL A 94 4.61 1.10 1.31
C VAL A 94 4.18 2.54 1.65
N VAL A 95 4.51 3.03 2.84
CA VAL A 95 4.10 4.38 3.28
C VAL A 95 5.07 5.49 2.83
N ASN A 96 6.20 5.11 2.23
CA ASN A 96 7.16 6.06 1.66
C ASN A 96 6.82 6.37 0.20
N ILE A 97 5.97 7.35 -0.04
CA ILE A 97 5.53 7.74 -1.40
C ILE A 97 6.65 8.27 -2.32
N SER A 98 7.87 8.40 -1.81
CA SER A 98 9.06 8.81 -2.58
C SER A 98 9.89 7.62 -3.06
N GLN A 99 9.46 6.40 -2.82
CA GLN A 99 10.15 5.20 -3.25
C GLN A 99 10.33 5.14 -4.77
N ARG A 100 11.44 4.55 -5.19
CA ARG A 100 11.67 4.25 -6.61
C ARG A 100 10.92 2.97 -6.97
N PRO A 101 10.50 2.82 -8.23
CA PRO A 101 10.00 1.54 -8.72
C PRO A 101 11.02 0.44 -8.46
N LYS A 102 10.56 -0.67 -7.89
CA LYS A 102 11.38 -1.83 -7.56
C LYS A 102 10.55 -3.10 -7.44
N ILE A 103 11.22 -4.23 -7.48
CA ILE A 103 10.68 -5.55 -7.19
C ILE A 103 11.63 -6.21 -6.20
N ASP A 104 11.09 -6.66 -5.07
CA ASP A 104 11.81 -7.43 -4.05
C ASP A 104 11.11 -8.78 -3.87
N GLU A 105 11.88 -9.87 -3.93
CA GLU A 105 11.39 -11.22 -3.71
C GLU A 105 11.66 -11.64 -2.26
N TYR A 106 10.63 -12.15 -1.59
CA TYR A 106 10.66 -12.76 -0.27
C TYR A 106 10.26 -14.23 -0.39
N GLU A 107 10.44 -15.02 0.67
CA GLU A 107 10.14 -16.44 0.67
C GLU A 107 8.67 -16.74 0.35
N ASP A 108 7.74 -15.96 0.91
CA ASP A 108 6.30 -16.19 0.83
C ASP A 108 5.56 -15.21 -0.09
N TYR A 109 6.21 -14.18 -0.59
CA TYR A 109 5.56 -13.14 -1.41
C TYR A 109 6.56 -12.35 -2.26
N ILE A 110 6.02 -11.64 -3.26
CA ILE A 110 6.74 -10.64 -4.06
C ILE A 110 6.20 -9.27 -3.69
N PHE A 111 7.10 -8.33 -3.42
CA PHE A 111 6.77 -6.92 -3.20
C PHE A 111 7.16 -6.07 -4.40
N ILE A 112 6.22 -5.28 -4.92
CA ILE A 112 6.41 -4.45 -6.11
C ILE A 112 6.00 -3.02 -5.78
N VAL A 113 6.85 -2.05 -6.14
CA VAL A 113 6.52 -0.61 -6.10
C VAL A 113 6.55 -0.07 -7.51
N LEU A 114 5.47 0.60 -7.90
CA LEU A 114 5.33 1.23 -9.21
C LEU A 114 4.92 2.71 -9.07
N LYS A 115 5.01 3.44 -10.18
CA LYS A 115 4.44 4.79 -10.32
C LYS A 115 3.33 4.75 -11.36
N MET A 116 2.12 4.97 -10.90
CA MET A 116 0.96 5.19 -11.76
C MET A 116 0.96 6.65 -12.21
N LEU A 117 0.83 6.86 -13.51
CA LEU A 117 0.80 8.19 -14.12
C LEU A 117 -0.56 8.40 -14.77
N TYR A 118 -1.22 9.51 -14.47
CA TYR A 118 -2.47 9.89 -15.12
C TYR A 118 -2.61 11.40 -15.22
N TYR A 119 -3.57 11.87 -16.01
CA TYR A 119 -3.93 13.28 -16.09
C TYR A 119 -5.06 13.57 -15.12
N ASP A 120 -4.92 14.62 -14.32
CA ASP A 120 -6.02 15.14 -13.52
C ASP A 120 -7.02 15.95 -14.38
N SER A 121 -8.07 16.46 -13.76
CA SER A 121 -9.11 17.28 -14.43
C SER A 121 -8.56 18.58 -15.02
N SER A 122 -7.38 19.03 -14.61
CA SER A 122 -6.67 20.22 -15.14
C SER A 122 -5.65 19.87 -16.23
N SER A 123 -5.65 18.63 -16.74
CA SER A 123 -4.67 18.11 -17.70
C SER A 123 -3.21 18.17 -17.20
N THR A 124 -3.03 18.14 -15.88
CA THR A 124 -1.71 18.05 -15.26
C THR A 124 -1.38 16.59 -15.00
N ILE A 125 -0.13 16.19 -15.30
CA ILE A 125 0.33 14.83 -15.01
C ILE A 125 0.48 14.65 -13.50
N VAL A 126 -0.25 13.70 -12.96
CA VAL A 126 -0.14 13.23 -11.57
C VAL A 126 0.63 11.93 -11.54
N SER A 127 1.50 11.78 -10.55
CA SER A 127 2.26 10.55 -10.30
C SER A 127 1.95 10.06 -8.89
N GLU A 128 1.36 8.90 -8.81
CA GLU A 128 1.06 8.22 -7.54
C GLU A 128 1.88 6.95 -7.38
N GLN A 129 2.18 6.60 -6.15
CA GLN A 129 2.80 5.33 -5.84
C GLN A 129 1.73 4.27 -5.65
N VAL A 130 1.95 3.13 -6.29
CA VAL A 130 1.18 1.91 -6.07
C VAL A 130 2.14 0.84 -5.58
N SER A 131 1.78 0.17 -4.50
CA SER A 131 2.53 -0.94 -3.92
C SER A 131 1.69 -2.20 -3.98
N PHE A 132 2.29 -3.28 -4.47
CA PHE A 132 1.65 -4.59 -4.54
C PHE A 132 2.42 -5.57 -3.67
N VAL A 133 1.69 -6.39 -2.96
CA VAL A 133 2.21 -7.61 -2.32
C VAL A 133 1.47 -8.79 -2.92
N LEU A 134 2.18 -9.65 -3.61
CA LEU A 134 1.63 -10.85 -4.24
C LEU A 134 2.07 -12.06 -3.44
N GLY A 135 1.16 -12.65 -2.68
CA GLY A 135 1.33 -13.88 -1.94
C GLY A 135 0.84 -15.11 -2.71
N SER A 136 0.59 -16.19 -1.99
CA SER A 136 0.20 -17.49 -2.58
C SER A 136 -1.29 -17.61 -2.93
N ASN A 137 -2.15 -16.73 -2.43
CA ASN A 137 -3.61 -16.72 -2.68
C ASN A 137 -4.24 -15.35 -2.46
#